data_3b792a36bdefea4db8fc61d9d86e2f4a
#
_entry.id   3b792a36bdefea4db8fc61d9d86e2f4a
#
_cell.length_a   1.000
_cell.length_b   1.000
_cell.length_c   1.000
_cell.angle_alpha   90.00
_cell.angle_beta   90.00
_cell.angle_gamma   90.00
#
_symmetry.space_group_name_H-M   'P 1'
#
loop_
_entity.id
_entity.type
_entity.pdbx_description
1 polymer ?
#
loop_
_entity_poly.entity_id
_entity_poly.type
_entity_poly.pdbx_seq_one_letter_code
_entity_poly.pdbx_strand_id
1 'polypeptide(L)'
;MHTTASDGTLTPTEVIELAVAEGVQVIGIADHDTVGGVAEALAAGARLGVEVVPAVELSIQNRIEKDFVELHLLGYGIDYTNPDFVAVLDRVVQARIEQKIAQIKVLQRDGIDVPVEEVFALARGVPGRPHIAQVVLARNPDRFPSKAALFREYLAEGGKAYVPRRFSLRLAEAVDLVVQAGGVPVLAHPGAYPGVSDPAAMVRRARDEAGIRGLEVAYPYDKNRPHYGASPQQVAALISQFADLADSLGLLKTGGSDFHGAGKNIALGEQGLTLEEFACFKSQWPNPKPQSGSVF
;
A
#
# COMPACT_ATOMS: atom_id res chain seq x y z
N MET A 1 -3.96 -4.58 3.92
CA MET A 1 -4.91 -3.79 4.72
C MET A 1 -4.20 -2.64 5.37
N HIS A 2 -4.84 -1.45 5.39
CA HIS A 2 -4.28 -0.23 5.95
C HIS A 2 -4.96 0.14 7.26
N THR A 3 -4.18 0.67 8.20
CA THR A 3 -4.63 1.10 9.51
C THR A 3 -4.37 2.59 9.72
N THR A 4 -4.70 3.11 10.91
CA THR A 4 -4.33 4.48 11.29
C THR A 4 -2.81 4.70 11.42
N ALA A 5 -1.99 3.67 11.28
CA ALA A 5 -0.55 3.83 11.18
C ALA A 5 -0.13 4.47 9.85
N SER A 6 -0.97 4.36 8.79
CA SER A 6 -0.77 5.06 7.52
C SER A 6 -1.99 5.91 7.14
N ASP A 7 -2.83 5.47 6.23
CA ASP A 7 -3.97 6.22 5.71
C ASP A 7 -5.30 5.45 5.79
N GLY A 8 -5.34 4.37 6.55
CA GLY A 8 -6.56 3.72 6.97
C GLY A 8 -7.29 4.52 8.05
N THR A 9 -8.59 4.25 8.23
CA THR A 9 -9.43 4.98 9.21
C THR A 9 -9.65 4.22 10.51
N LEU A 10 -9.33 2.93 10.56
CA LEU A 10 -9.43 2.07 11.74
C LEU A 10 -8.07 1.82 12.37
N THR A 11 -8.02 1.73 13.70
CA THR A 11 -6.83 1.28 14.42
C THR A 11 -6.49 -0.17 14.07
N PRO A 12 -5.25 -0.62 14.28
CA PRO A 12 -4.91 -2.03 14.07
C PRO A 12 -5.84 -2.98 14.84
N THR A 13 -6.20 -2.66 16.08
CA THR A 13 -7.13 -3.44 16.87
C THR A 13 -8.52 -3.50 16.26
N GLU A 14 -9.09 -2.36 15.85
CA GLU A 14 -10.41 -2.28 15.19
C GLU A 14 -10.44 -3.05 13.86
N VAL A 15 -9.35 -3.06 13.10
CA VAL A 15 -9.25 -3.89 11.88
C VAL A 15 -9.33 -5.38 12.21
N ILE A 16 -8.67 -5.84 13.28
CA ILE A 16 -8.75 -7.25 13.69
C ILE A 16 -10.15 -7.60 14.24
N GLU A 17 -10.79 -6.71 14.99
CA GLU A 17 -12.18 -6.90 15.45
C GLU A 17 -13.15 -7.01 14.27
N LEU A 18 -12.96 -6.17 13.25
CA LEU A 18 -13.73 -6.25 12.00
C LEU A 18 -13.44 -7.57 11.24
N ALA A 19 -12.19 -8.04 11.20
CA ALA A 19 -11.83 -9.32 10.60
C ALA A 19 -12.59 -10.49 11.22
N VAL A 20 -12.72 -10.50 12.55
CA VAL A 20 -13.55 -11.50 13.26
C VAL A 20 -15.02 -11.41 12.83
N ALA A 21 -15.58 -10.18 12.77
CA ALA A 21 -16.97 -9.97 12.40
C ALA A 21 -17.28 -10.42 10.96
N GLU A 22 -16.32 -10.24 10.04
CA GLU A 22 -16.43 -10.64 8.64
C GLU A 22 -15.97 -12.09 8.37
N GLY A 23 -15.57 -12.84 9.41
CA GLY A 23 -15.14 -14.24 9.29
C GLY A 23 -13.77 -14.41 8.62
N VAL A 24 -12.94 -13.37 8.57
CA VAL A 24 -11.58 -13.41 8.04
C VAL A 24 -10.66 -14.04 9.08
N GLN A 25 -10.03 -15.16 8.73
CA GLN A 25 -9.19 -15.95 9.64
C GLN A 25 -7.71 -15.56 9.58
N VAL A 26 -7.26 -15.01 8.45
CA VAL A 26 -5.88 -14.58 8.22
C VAL A 26 -5.89 -13.19 7.59
N ILE A 27 -5.09 -12.27 8.11
CA ILE A 27 -5.04 -10.90 7.61
C ILE A 27 -3.61 -10.36 7.54
N GLY A 28 -3.23 -9.74 6.42
CA GLY A 28 -1.99 -8.99 6.27
C GLY A 28 -2.18 -7.52 6.66
N ILE A 29 -1.42 -7.03 7.61
CA ILE A 29 -1.35 -5.60 7.94
C ILE A 29 -0.20 -4.99 7.16
N ALA A 30 -0.54 -4.21 6.12
CA ALA A 30 0.39 -3.70 5.11
C ALA A 30 0.25 -2.19 4.95
N ASP A 31 0.53 -1.45 6.02
CA ASP A 31 0.49 0.00 6.03
C ASP A 31 1.53 0.61 5.08
N HIS A 32 1.20 1.75 4.49
CA HIS A 32 2.09 2.45 3.56
C HIS A 32 3.37 2.94 4.23
N ASP A 33 4.51 2.42 3.77
CA ASP A 33 5.86 2.82 4.15
C ASP A 33 6.15 2.70 5.67
N THR A 34 5.34 1.96 6.45
CA THR A 34 5.52 1.80 7.90
C THR A 34 5.07 0.43 8.39
N VAL A 35 5.66 -0.03 9.47
CA VAL A 35 5.26 -1.24 10.22
C VAL A 35 4.67 -0.89 11.59
N GLY A 36 4.35 0.39 11.82
CA GLY A 36 3.88 0.89 13.12
C GLY A 36 2.61 0.25 13.65
N GLY A 37 1.73 -0.28 12.76
CA GLY A 37 0.50 -0.98 13.13
C GLY A 37 0.67 -2.46 13.45
N VAL A 38 1.80 -3.08 13.07
CA VAL A 38 1.97 -4.54 13.10
C VAL A 38 1.95 -5.13 14.51
N ALA A 39 2.67 -4.54 15.45
CA ALA A 39 2.76 -5.06 16.82
C ALA A 39 1.40 -5.07 17.54
N GLU A 40 0.63 -3.99 17.39
CA GLU A 40 -0.73 -3.89 17.95
C GLU A 40 -1.67 -4.92 17.32
N ALA A 41 -1.63 -5.05 15.99
CA ALA A 41 -2.45 -6.02 15.27
C ALA A 41 -2.12 -7.47 15.67
N LEU A 42 -0.83 -7.82 15.82
CA LEU A 42 -0.41 -9.15 16.30
C LEU A 42 -0.95 -9.45 17.69
N ALA A 43 -0.89 -8.48 18.61
CA ALA A 43 -1.43 -8.64 19.96
C ALA A 43 -2.96 -8.81 19.93
N ALA A 44 -3.68 -8.04 19.12
CA ALA A 44 -5.13 -8.18 18.93
C ALA A 44 -5.49 -9.52 18.29
N GLY A 45 -4.75 -9.95 17.25
CA GLY A 45 -4.96 -11.23 16.56
C GLY A 45 -4.79 -12.42 17.49
N ALA A 46 -3.72 -12.43 18.31
CA ALA A 46 -3.49 -13.48 19.29
C ALA A 46 -4.64 -13.59 20.32
N ARG A 47 -5.24 -12.46 20.71
CA ARG A 47 -6.38 -12.41 21.64
C ARG A 47 -7.68 -12.88 20.99
N LEU A 48 -7.90 -12.55 19.72
CA LEU A 48 -9.18 -12.72 19.02
C LEU A 48 -9.22 -13.95 18.09
N GLY A 49 -8.10 -14.68 17.96
CA GLY A 49 -8.02 -15.91 17.15
C GLY A 49 -7.89 -15.64 15.65
N VAL A 50 -7.36 -14.50 15.25
CA VAL A 50 -7.05 -14.16 13.85
C VAL A 50 -5.55 -14.25 13.64
N GLU A 51 -5.11 -14.98 12.63
CA GLU A 51 -3.70 -15.00 12.23
C GLU A 51 -3.32 -13.67 11.56
N VAL A 52 -2.38 -12.94 12.13
CA VAL A 52 -1.88 -11.69 11.56
C VAL A 52 -0.55 -11.94 10.85
N VAL A 53 -0.48 -11.57 9.59
CA VAL A 53 0.73 -11.59 8.78
C VAL A 53 1.40 -10.23 8.88
N PRO A 54 2.63 -10.13 9.43
CA PRO A 54 3.43 -8.91 9.35
C PRO A 54 3.70 -8.56 7.89
N ALA A 55 3.29 -7.37 7.48
CA ALA A 55 3.48 -6.91 6.11
C ALA A 55 3.73 -5.40 6.06
N VAL A 56 4.08 -4.92 4.87
CA VAL A 56 4.23 -3.49 4.55
C VAL A 56 3.86 -3.28 3.09
N GLU A 57 3.35 -2.10 2.75
CA GLU A 57 3.20 -1.67 1.37
C GLU A 57 4.15 -0.49 1.09
N LEU A 58 5.21 -0.76 0.32
CA LEU A 58 6.24 0.22 -0.02
C LEU A 58 5.83 1.04 -1.26
N SER A 59 5.84 2.36 -1.14
CA SER A 59 5.53 3.29 -2.24
C SER A 59 6.78 3.59 -3.06
N ILE A 60 6.83 3.10 -4.29
CA ILE A 60 7.93 3.33 -5.22
C ILE A 60 7.69 4.64 -5.98
N GLN A 61 8.52 5.64 -5.76
CA GLN A 61 8.37 6.96 -6.40
C GLN A 61 9.68 7.46 -7.04
N ASN A 62 10.52 6.54 -7.51
CA ASN A 62 11.79 6.92 -8.13
C ASN A 62 11.60 7.28 -9.60
N ARG A 63 11.88 8.55 -9.94
CA ARG A 63 11.75 9.07 -11.31
C ARG A 63 12.86 8.64 -12.27
N ILE A 64 13.95 8.05 -11.78
CA ILE A 64 15.03 7.54 -12.62
C ILE A 64 14.52 6.37 -13.46
N GLU A 65 13.62 5.58 -12.91
CA GLU A 65 12.98 4.43 -13.56
C GLU A 65 11.54 4.81 -13.93
N LYS A 66 11.35 5.50 -15.07
CA LYS A 66 10.04 6.03 -15.49
C LYS A 66 8.90 5.03 -15.47
N ASP A 67 9.18 3.74 -15.74
CA ASP A 67 8.18 2.69 -15.83
C ASP A 67 7.82 2.09 -14.45
N PHE A 68 8.54 2.49 -13.38
CA PHE A 68 8.34 2.03 -12.01
C PHE A 68 8.01 3.19 -11.05
N VAL A 69 7.44 4.26 -11.57
CA VAL A 69 7.01 5.41 -10.76
C VAL A 69 5.59 5.19 -10.24
N GLU A 70 5.40 5.50 -8.97
CA GLU A 70 4.11 5.33 -8.26
C GLU A 70 3.59 3.88 -8.21
N LEU A 71 4.47 2.88 -8.35
CA LEU A 71 4.13 1.49 -8.07
C LEU A 71 4.14 1.21 -6.56
N HIS A 72 3.45 0.15 -6.18
CA HIS A 72 3.48 -0.34 -4.80
C HIS A 72 4.04 -1.76 -4.76
N LEU A 73 4.86 -2.03 -3.74
CA LEU A 73 5.42 -3.34 -3.46
C LEU A 73 4.98 -3.79 -2.07
N LEU A 74 4.26 -4.90 -2.01
CA LEU A 74 3.92 -5.57 -0.76
C LEU A 74 5.10 -6.45 -0.30
N GLY A 75 5.43 -6.35 0.99
CA GLY A 75 6.35 -7.27 1.64
C GLY A 75 5.59 -8.10 2.67
N TYR A 76 5.45 -9.40 2.45
CA TYR A 76 4.74 -10.29 3.38
C TYR A 76 5.71 -11.14 4.20
N GLY A 77 5.38 -11.41 5.46
CA GLY A 77 6.17 -12.27 6.34
C GLY A 77 7.50 -11.65 6.77
N ILE A 78 7.57 -10.33 6.79
CA ILE A 78 8.78 -9.58 7.17
C ILE A 78 9.07 -9.67 8.67
N ASP A 79 10.35 -9.63 9.03
CA ASP A 79 10.77 -9.27 10.39
C ASP A 79 10.61 -7.76 10.58
N TYR A 80 9.44 -7.36 11.07
CA TYR A 80 9.09 -5.96 11.32
C TYR A 80 9.90 -5.32 12.45
N THR A 81 10.69 -6.10 13.18
CA THR A 81 11.60 -5.62 14.25
C THR A 81 13.04 -5.43 13.77
N ASN A 82 13.34 -5.83 12.53
CA ASN A 82 14.68 -5.68 11.95
C ASN A 82 15.08 -4.19 11.92
N PRO A 83 16.17 -3.80 12.64
CA PRO A 83 16.52 -2.39 12.79
C PRO A 83 16.94 -1.72 11.49
N ASP A 84 17.60 -2.44 10.57
CA ASP A 84 18.01 -1.89 9.28
C ASP A 84 16.78 -1.65 8.37
N PHE A 85 15.81 -2.58 8.42
CA PHE A 85 14.53 -2.43 7.74
C PHE A 85 13.77 -1.20 8.24
N VAL A 86 13.59 -1.08 9.55
CA VAL A 86 12.89 0.04 10.19
C VAL A 86 13.58 1.37 9.90
N ALA A 87 14.92 1.42 9.98
CA ALA A 87 15.66 2.65 9.68
C ALA A 87 15.47 3.15 8.24
N VAL A 88 15.33 2.25 7.26
CA VAL A 88 15.02 2.63 5.87
C VAL A 88 13.59 3.15 5.77
N LEU A 89 12.60 2.50 6.41
CA LEU A 89 11.22 2.97 6.43
C LEU A 89 11.12 4.36 7.06
N ASP A 90 11.79 4.62 8.18
CA ASP A 90 11.82 5.92 8.84
C ASP A 90 12.32 7.03 7.89
N ARG A 91 13.35 6.74 7.08
CA ARG A 91 13.84 7.68 6.06
C ARG A 91 12.81 7.94 4.96
N VAL A 92 12.08 6.91 4.52
CA VAL A 92 10.99 7.04 3.53
C VAL A 92 9.87 7.88 4.10
N VAL A 93 9.44 7.60 5.34
CA VAL A 93 8.40 8.35 6.06
C VAL A 93 8.79 9.81 6.23
N GLN A 94 10.02 10.09 6.69
CA GLN A 94 10.51 11.45 6.85
C GLN A 94 10.48 12.23 5.52
N ALA A 95 10.96 11.62 4.42
CA ALA A 95 10.92 12.24 3.11
C ALA A 95 9.48 12.46 2.61
N ARG A 96 8.53 11.58 3.00
CA ARG A 96 7.10 11.73 2.71
C ARG A 96 6.49 12.91 3.48
N ILE A 97 6.82 13.05 4.76
CA ILE A 97 6.41 14.18 5.61
C ILE A 97 6.90 15.50 5.01
N GLU A 98 8.18 15.60 4.70
CA GLU A 98 8.78 16.79 4.08
C GLU A 98 8.11 17.15 2.75
N GLN A 99 7.82 16.13 1.92
CA GLN A 99 7.08 16.30 0.68
C GLN A 99 5.68 16.89 0.91
N LYS A 100 4.93 16.38 1.90
CA LYS A 100 3.58 16.86 2.19
C LYS A 100 3.59 18.29 2.71
N ILE A 101 4.52 18.64 3.60
CA ILE A 101 4.72 20.02 4.05
C ILE A 101 5.02 20.94 2.87
N ALA A 102 5.89 20.52 1.96
CA ALA A 102 6.21 21.31 0.77
C ALA A 102 5.00 21.50 -0.16
N GLN A 103 4.19 20.44 -0.36
CA GLN A 103 2.94 20.53 -1.13
C GLN A 103 1.93 21.49 -0.50
N ILE A 104 1.74 21.41 0.82
CA ILE A 104 0.86 22.31 1.56
C ILE A 104 1.33 23.78 1.41
N LYS A 105 2.63 24.04 1.51
CA LYS A 105 3.19 25.40 1.32
C LYS A 105 2.92 25.95 -0.09
N VAL A 106 2.91 25.11 -1.12
CA VAL A 106 2.53 25.56 -2.47
C VAL A 106 1.04 25.92 -2.53
N LEU A 107 0.17 25.09 -1.97
CA LEU A 107 -1.27 25.37 -1.88
C LEU A 107 -1.52 26.69 -1.15
N GLN A 108 -0.87 26.92 -0.01
CA GLN A 108 -0.99 28.15 0.77
C GLN A 108 -0.54 29.40 -0.01
N ARG A 109 0.54 29.32 -0.80
CA ARG A 109 1.01 30.42 -1.67
C ARG A 109 -0.02 30.77 -2.75
N ASP A 110 -0.79 29.79 -3.22
CA ASP A 110 -1.88 29.99 -4.18
C ASP A 110 -3.18 30.46 -3.49
N GLY A 111 -3.12 30.83 -2.18
CA GLY A 111 -4.24 31.32 -1.41
C GLY A 111 -5.27 30.25 -1.06
N ILE A 112 -4.87 28.98 -0.99
CA ILE A 112 -5.71 27.86 -0.52
C ILE A 112 -5.50 27.72 0.99
N ASP A 113 -6.61 27.77 1.74
CA ASP A 113 -6.58 27.60 3.19
C ASP A 113 -6.41 26.12 3.52
N VAL A 114 -5.25 25.74 4.06
CA VAL A 114 -4.89 24.36 4.43
C VAL A 114 -3.80 24.39 5.51
N PRO A 115 -4.18 24.43 6.81
CA PRO A 115 -3.22 24.36 7.91
C PRO A 115 -2.50 23.00 7.92
N VAL A 116 -1.18 23.03 8.11
CA VAL A 116 -0.36 21.80 8.21
C VAL A 116 -0.83 20.93 9.37
N GLU A 117 -1.11 21.55 10.50
CA GLU A 117 -1.50 20.89 11.74
C GLU A 117 -2.79 20.07 11.59
N GLU A 118 -3.78 20.59 10.83
CA GLU A 118 -5.04 19.88 10.59
C GLU A 118 -4.83 18.64 9.69
N VAL A 119 -3.97 18.77 8.67
CA VAL A 119 -3.64 17.64 7.80
C VAL A 119 -2.96 16.52 8.60
N PHE A 120 -2.04 16.90 9.48
CA PHE A 120 -1.30 15.90 10.30
C PHE A 120 -2.18 15.32 11.42
N ALA A 121 -3.03 16.11 12.05
CA ALA A 121 -4.00 15.62 13.03
C ALA A 121 -5.00 14.62 12.40
N LEU A 122 -5.40 14.87 11.16
CA LEU A 122 -6.28 13.97 10.42
C LEU A 122 -5.58 12.67 10.03
N ALA A 123 -4.30 12.73 9.67
CA ALA A 123 -3.54 11.57 9.22
C ALA A 123 -3.29 10.54 10.35
N ARG A 124 -3.20 10.98 11.61
CA ARG A 124 -2.86 10.15 12.80
C ARG A 124 -1.58 9.32 12.67
N GLY A 125 -1.02 9.22 11.47
CA GLY A 125 0.20 8.47 11.12
C GLY A 125 0.91 9.13 9.95
N VAL A 126 1.22 8.37 8.90
CA VAL A 126 1.93 8.87 7.71
C VAL A 126 1.00 9.69 6.81
N PRO A 127 1.24 11.01 6.62
CA PRO A 127 0.34 11.85 5.84
C PRO A 127 0.35 11.48 4.35
N GLY A 128 -0.85 11.47 3.75
CA GLY A 128 -1.08 11.22 2.33
C GLY A 128 -1.74 12.39 1.60
N ARG A 129 -1.74 12.37 0.27
CA ARG A 129 -2.50 13.33 -0.56
C ARG A 129 -4.01 13.33 -0.25
N PRO A 130 -4.65 12.19 0.09
CA PRO A 130 -6.06 12.18 0.50
C PRO A 130 -6.36 13.06 1.72
N HIS A 131 -5.48 13.09 2.73
CA HIS A 131 -5.61 13.92 3.93
C HIS A 131 -5.53 15.41 3.57
N ILE A 132 -4.56 15.82 2.73
CA ILE A 132 -4.49 17.20 2.22
C ILE A 132 -5.79 17.56 1.49
N ALA A 133 -6.27 16.69 0.60
CA ALA A 133 -7.48 16.97 -0.16
C ALA A 133 -8.71 17.11 0.73
N GLN A 134 -8.83 16.32 1.78
CA GLN A 134 -9.96 16.40 2.71
C GLN A 134 -9.98 17.74 3.44
N VAL A 135 -8.85 18.20 3.98
CA VAL A 135 -8.75 19.50 4.66
C VAL A 135 -9.00 20.65 3.67
N VAL A 136 -8.38 20.59 2.47
CA VAL A 136 -8.59 21.63 1.43
C VAL A 136 -10.06 21.76 1.07
N LEU A 137 -10.77 20.68 0.81
CA LEU A 137 -12.18 20.73 0.42
C LEU A 137 -13.08 21.22 1.56
N ALA A 138 -12.79 20.84 2.80
CA ALA A 138 -13.54 21.28 3.95
C ALA A 138 -13.39 22.79 4.21
N ARG A 139 -12.20 23.34 4.01
CA ARG A 139 -11.89 24.76 4.29
C ARG A 139 -12.11 25.69 3.10
N ASN A 140 -12.24 25.14 1.89
CA ASN A 140 -12.44 25.91 0.65
C ASN A 140 -13.63 25.36 -0.16
N PRO A 141 -14.86 25.37 0.38
CA PRO A 141 -16.00 24.63 -0.19
C PRO A 141 -16.36 25.04 -1.62
N ASP A 142 -16.16 26.32 -1.98
CA ASP A 142 -16.54 26.88 -3.28
C ASP A 142 -15.39 26.90 -4.30
N ARG A 143 -14.19 26.49 -3.90
CA ARG A 143 -13.00 26.64 -4.75
C ARG A 143 -12.82 25.49 -5.74
N PHE A 144 -13.21 24.28 -5.36
CA PHE A 144 -13.04 23.08 -6.18
C PHE A 144 -14.38 22.37 -6.40
N PRO A 145 -14.76 22.09 -7.65
CA PRO A 145 -16.02 21.41 -7.95
C PRO A 145 -16.04 19.94 -7.51
N SER A 146 -14.86 19.35 -7.26
CA SER A 146 -14.73 17.97 -6.79
C SER A 146 -13.32 17.66 -6.30
N LYS A 147 -13.19 16.57 -5.52
CA LYS A 147 -11.90 16.00 -5.13
C LYS A 147 -11.03 15.68 -6.36
N ALA A 148 -11.62 15.17 -7.43
CA ALA A 148 -10.91 14.86 -8.68
C ALA A 148 -10.35 16.13 -9.35
N ALA A 149 -11.06 17.25 -9.31
CA ALA A 149 -10.57 18.53 -9.83
C ALA A 149 -9.35 19.01 -9.04
N LEU A 150 -9.41 18.99 -7.71
CA LEU A 150 -8.28 19.33 -6.84
C LEU A 150 -7.05 18.45 -7.12
N PHE A 151 -7.24 17.14 -7.25
CA PHE A 151 -6.12 16.24 -7.57
C PHE A 151 -5.49 16.59 -8.91
N ARG A 152 -6.29 16.75 -9.95
CA ARG A 152 -5.79 17.06 -11.31
C ARG A 152 -5.05 18.40 -11.35
N GLU A 153 -5.57 19.42 -10.68
CA GLU A 153 -5.01 20.77 -10.75
C GLU A 153 -3.77 20.95 -9.86
N TYR A 154 -3.74 20.29 -8.68
CA TYR A 154 -2.71 20.56 -7.67
C TYR A 154 -1.93 19.33 -7.22
N LEU A 155 -2.58 18.22 -6.88
CA LEU A 155 -1.97 17.17 -6.06
C LEU A 155 -1.40 15.98 -6.86
N ALA A 156 -1.94 15.73 -8.06
CA ALA A 156 -1.43 14.66 -8.92
C ALA A 156 -0.10 15.05 -9.58
N GLU A 157 0.57 14.09 -10.20
CA GLU A 157 1.77 14.36 -11.00
C GLU A 157 1.44 15.37 -12.11
N GLY A 158 2.31 16.35 -12.28
CA GLY A 158 2.07 17.49 -13.18
C GLY A 158 1.17 18.60 -12.63
N GLY A 159 0.53 18.40 -11.48
CA GLY A 159 -0.26 19.44 -10.80
C GLY A 159 0.62 20.52 -10.15
N LYS A 160 0.05 21.71 -9.92
CA LYS A 160 0.77 22.88 -9.41
C LYS A 160 1.52 22.67 -8.09
N ALA A 161 0.95 21.85 -7.18
CA ALA A 161 1.54 21.51 -5.90
C ALA A 161 2.24 20.16 -5.89
N TYR A 162 2.52 19.60 -7.06
CA TYR A 162 3.32 18.39 -7.12
C TYR A 162 4.78 18.68 -6.75
N VAL A 163 5.26 18.02 -5.70
CA VAL A 163 6.64 18.09 -5.23
C VAL A 163 7.21 16.68 -5.26
N PRO A 164 8.34 16.42 -5.93
CA PRO A 164 8.99 15.12 -5.90
C PRO A 164 9.49 14.81 -4.49
N ARG A 165 9.43 13.53 -4.09
CA ARG A 165 10.01 13.06 -2.84
C ARG A 165 11.55 13.11 -2.95
N ARG A 166 12.21 13.60 -1.90
CA ARG A 166 13.69 13.70 -1.88
C ARG A 166 14.39 12.36 -1.72
N PHE A 167 13.73 11.43 -1.06
CA PHE A 167 14.19 10.06 -0.89
C PHE A 167 13.02 9.10 -1.17
N SER A 168 13.25 8.14 -2.04
CA SER A 168 12.35 7.02 -2.33
C SER A 168 13.17 5.84 -2.82
N LEU A 169 12.65 4.64 -2.60
CA LEU A 169 13.30 3.42 -3.07
C LEU A 169 13.04 3.22 -4.56
N ARG A 170 14.01 2.68 -5.27
CA ARG A 170 13.79 2.01 -6.56
C ARG A 170 13.14 0.66 -6.32
N LEU A 171 12.47 0.10 -7.32
CA LEU A 171 11.78 -1.19 -7.15
C LEU A 171 12.75 -2.30 -6.71
N ALA A 172 13.94 -2.39 -7.33
CA ALA A 172 14.95 -3.39 -6.94
C ALA A 172 15.43 -3.19 -5.48
N GLU A 173 15.66 -1.94 -5.05
CA GLU A 173 16.05 -1.64 -3.66
C GLU A 173 14.94 -2.02 -2.66
N ALA A 174 13.68 -1.83 -3.03
CA ALA A 174 12.54 -2.23 -2.20
C ALA A 174 12.40 -3.76 -2.13
N VAL A 175 12.62 -4.46 -3.24
CA VAL A 175 12.66 -5.93 -3.28
C VAL A 175 13.77 -6.46 -2.38
N ASP A 176 14.99 -5.93 -2.51
CA ASP A 176 16.13 -6.33 -1.68
C ASP A 176 15.86 -6.07 -0.19
N LEU A 177 15.25 -4.93 0.15
CA LEU A 177 14.88 -4.58 1.52
C LEU A 177 13.90 -5.58 2.12
N VAL A 178 12.85 -5.97 1.38
CA VAL A 178 11.87 -6.98 1.82
C VAL A 178 12.54 -8.35 1.99
N VAL A 179 13.39 -8.76 1.04
CA VAL A 179 14.11 -10.06 1.12
C VAL A 179 15.08 -10.10 2.31
N GLN A 180 15.80 -9.00 2.58
CA GLN A 180 16.71 -8.90 3.72
C GLN A 180 15.96 -8.98 5.06
N ALA A 181 14.72 -8.46 5.11
CA ALA A 181 13.83 -8.62 6.25
C ALA A 181 13.15 -10.00 6.33
N GLY A 182 13.54 -10.97 5.48
CA GLY A 182 12.99 -12.32 5.47
C GLY A 182 11.63 -12.46 4.78
N GLY A 183 11.14 -11.41 4.14
CA GLY A 183 9.81 -11.38 3.52
C GLY A 183 9.80 -11.82 2.05
N VAL A 184 8.58 -11.87 1.52
CA VAL A 184 8.28 -12.15 0.11
C VAL A 184 7.83 -10.85 -0.58
N PRO A 185 8.60 -10.34 -1.58
CA PRO A 185 8.22 -9.15 -2.33
C PRO A 185 7.18 -9.48 -3.41
N VAL A 186 6.02 -8.83 -3.33
CA VAL A 186 4.87 -9.01 -4.22
C VAL A 186 4.51 -7.67 -4.85
N LEU A 187 4.43 -7.59 -6.17
CA LEU A 187 3.94 -6.39 -6.84
C LEU A 187 2.44 -6.25 -6.60
N ALA A 188 2.04 -5.12 -6.01
CA ALA A 188 0.66 -4.84 -5.66
C ALA A 188 -0.19 -4.52 -6.92
N HIS A 189 -1.44 -4.90 -6.91
CA HIS A 189 -2.54 -4.50 -7.82
C HIS A 189 -2.11 -4.01 -9.24
N PRO A 190 -1.50 -4.85 -10.08
CA PRO A 190 -0.80 -4.45 -11.32
C PRO A 190 -1.68 -3.73 -12.35
N GLY A 191 -2.98 -3.93 -12.32
CA GLY A 191 -3.96 -3.26 -13.17
C GLY A 191 -4.41 -1.88 -12.66
N ALA A 192 -3.99 -1.44 -11.46
CA ALA A 192 -4.50 -0.22 -10.83
C ALA A 192 -3.58 1.02 -11.02
N TYR A 193 -2.67 0.99 -11.98
CA TYR A 193 -1.75 2.09 -12.27
C TYR A 193 -2.16 2.85 -13.54
N PRO A 194 -2.82 4.03 -13.44
CA PRO A 194 -3.31 4.77 -14.61
C PRO A 194 -2.23 5.23 -15.57
N GLY A 195 -0.99 5.37 -15.10
CA GLY A 195 0.17 5.78 -15.91
C GLY A 195 0.85 4.64 -16.67
N VAL A 196 0.43 3.39 -16.45
CA VAL A 196 1.03 2.21 -17.07
C VAL A 196 0.18 1.78 -18.26
N SER A 197 0.73 1.89 -19.47
CA SER A 197 0.04 1.53 -20.72
C SER A 197 0.03 0.03 -21.02
N ASP A 198 1.04 -0.70 -20.53
CA ASP A 198 1.16 -2.15 -20.66
C ASP A 198 1.53 -2.78 -19.30
N PRO A 199 0.51 -3.13 -18.49
CA PRO A 199 0.74 -3.76 -17.19
C PRO A 199 1.48 -5.11 -17.29
N ALA A 200 1.27 -5.87 -18.38
CA ALA A 200 1.95 -7.16 -18.53
C ALA A 200 3.45 -6.99 -18.79
N ALA A 201 3.84 -6.02 -19.63
CA ALA A 201 5.24 -5.69 -19.84
C ALA A 201 5.88 -5.15 -18.55
N MET A 202 5.18 -4.32 -17.79
CA MET A 202 5.64 -3.81 -16.49
C MET A 202 5.88 -4.95 -15.50
N VAL A 203 4.98 -5.92 -15.38
CA VAL A 203 5.15 -7.10 -14.49
C VAL A 203 6.35 -7.93 -14.92
N ARG A 204 6.53 -8.21 -16.23
CA ARG A 204 7.71 -8.95 -16.72
C ARG A 204 9.01 -8.24 -16.35
N ARG A 205 9.10 -6.93 -16.58
CA ARG A 205 10.27 -6.14 -16.21
C ARG A 205 10.48 -6.12 -14.69
N ALA A 206 9.44 -5.98 -13.89
CA ALA A 206 9.53 -6.02 -12.43
C ALA A 206 10.11 -7.37 -11.93
N ARG A 207 9.72 -8.48 -12.57
CA ARG A 207 10.27 -9.80 -12.28
C ARG A 207 11.73 -9.93 -12.73
N ASP A 208 12.05 -9.53 -13.97
CA ASP A 208 13.36 -9.76 -14.59
C ASP A 208 14.43 -8.77 -14.08
N GLU A 209 14.08 -7.49 -13.85
CA GLU A 209 15.01 -6.43 -13.47
C GLU A 209 15.06 -6.20 -11.95
N ALA A 210 13.95 -6.39 -11.23
CA ALA A 210 13.88 -6.13 -9.79
C ALA A 210 13.73 -7.38 -8.92
N GLY A 211 13.33 -8.52 -9.49
CA GLY A 211 13.28 -9.79 -8.76
C GLY A 211 12.06 -9.95 -7.85
N ILE A 212 10.90 -9.38 -8.20
CA ILE A 212 9.66 -9.66 -7.48
C ILE A 212 9.39 -11.18 -7.48
N ARG A 213 8.80 -11.68 -6.40
CA ARG A 213 8.49 -13.12 -6.25
C ARG A 213 7.01 -13.43 -6.37
N GLY A 214 6.15 -12.42 -6.32
CA GLY A 214 4.71 -12.59 -6.42
C GLY A 214 4.01 -11.43 -7.08
N LEU A 215 2.73 -11.62 -7.35
CA LEU A 215 1.83 -10.68 -7.97
C LEU A 215 0.49 -10.70 -7.24
N GLU A 216 -0.04 -9.53 -6.88
CA GLU A 216 -1.39 -9.42 -6.35
C GLU A 216 -2.38 -9.47 -7.52
N VAL A 217 -2.94 -10.65 -7.76
CA VAL A 217 -3.81 -10.90 -8.91
C VAL A 217 -5.27 -10.58 -8.62
N ALA A 218 -5.75 -10.95 -7.43
CA ALA A 218 -7.12 -10.71 -7.01
C ALA A 218 -7.22 -9.36 -6.28
N TYR A 219 -7.94 -8.42 -6.88
CA TYR A 219 -8.05 -7.04 -6.41
C TYR A 219 -9.41 -6.44 -6.83
N PRO A 220 -10.05 -5.56 -6.04
CA PRO A 220 -11.32 -4.94 -6.40
C PRO A 220 -11.12 -3.83 -7.45
N TYR A 221 -10.82 -4.23 -8.69
CA TYR A 221 -10.51 -3.33 -9.80
C TYR A 221 -11.65 -2.34 -10.09
N ASP A 222 -12.92 -2.79 -10.00
CA ASP A 222 -14.10 -1.96 -10.23
C ASP A 222 -14.24 -0.76 -9.28
N LYS A 223 -13.55 -0.81 -8.15
CA LYS A 223 -13.55 0.22 -7.11
C LYS A 223 -12.30 1.10 -7.16
N ASN A 224 -11.42 0.87 -8.11
CA ASN A 224 -10.16 1.57 -8.25
C ASN A 224 -9.88 2.01 -9.70
N ARG A 225 -9.05 3.05 -9.86
CA ARG A 225 -8.61 3.50 -11.19
C ARG A 225 -7.69 2.45 -11.82
N PRO A 226 -7.69 2.36 -13.16
CA PRO A 226 -8.53 3.06 -14.14
C PRO A 226 -9.91 2.40 -14.38
N HIS A 227 -10.25 1.34 -13.63
CA HIS A 227 -11.37 0.44 -13.91
C HIS A 227 -12.65 0.76 -13.11
N TYR A 228 -12.82 1.98 -12.58
CA TYR A 228 -14.02 2.33 -11.84
C TYR A 228 -15.32 1.95 -12.56
N GLY A 229 -16.19 1.18 -11.85
CA GLY A 229 -17.46 0.75 -12.37
C GLY A 229 -17.39 -0.40 -13.38
N ALA A 230 -16.25 -1.09 -13.47
CA ALA A 230 -16.13 -2.31 -14.26
C ALA A 230 -17.16 -3.35 -13.80
N SER A 231 -17.73 -4.09 -14.74
CA SER A 231 -18.66 -5.17 -14.41
C SER A 231 -17.94 -6.34 -13.72
N PRO A 232 -18.67 -7.20 -12.98
CA PRO A 232 -18.07 -8.39 -12.37
C PRO A 232 -17.32 -9.27 -13.38
N GLN A 233 -17.81 -9.37 -14.62
CA GLN A 233 -17.17 -10.11 -15.70
C GLN A 233 -15.83 -9.48 -16.12
N GLN A 234 -15.77 -8.14 -16.18
CA GLN A 234 -14.53 -7.43 -16.48
C GLN A 234 -13.50 -7.57 -15.36
N VAL A 235 -13.94 -7.50 -14.09
CA VAL A 235 -13.06 -7.76 -12.94
C VAL A 235 -12.52 -9.19 -12.98
N ALA A 236 -13.39 -10.19 -13.20
CA ALA A 236 -12.96 -11.59 -13.31
C ALA A 236 -11.97 -11.80 -14.47
N ALA A 237 -12.17 -11.13 -15.59
CA ALA A 237 -11.25 -11.21 -16.74
C ALA A 237 -9.88 -10.61 -16.41
N LEU A 238 -9.82 -9.49 -15.70
CA LEU A 238 -8.55 -8.89 -15.23
C LEU A 238 -7.82 -9.81 -14.26
N ILE A 239 -8.53 -10.37 -13.28
CA ILE A 239 -7.97 -11.32 -12.31
C ILE A 239 -7.40 -12.53 -13.04
N SER A 240 -8.17 -13.14 -13.98
CA SER A 240 -7.70 -14.27 -14.79
C SER A 240 -6.45 -13.91 -15.60
N GLN A 241 -6.44 -12.75 -16.27
CA GLN A 241 -5.30 -12.28 -17.04
C GLN A 241 -4.02 -12.17 -16.20
N PHE A 242 -4.12 -11.59 -15.00
CA PHE A 242 -2.96 -11.48 -14.12
C PHE A 242 -2.58 -12.81 -13.46
N ALA A 243 -3.54 -13.70 -13.21
CA ALA A 243 -3.26 -15.04 -12.74
C ALA A 243 -2.49 -15.86 -13.79
N ASP A 244 -2.94 -15.84 -15.04
CA ASP A 244 -2.25 -16.51 -16.16
C ASP A 244 -0.83 -15.95 -16.37
N LEU A 245 -0.70 -14.61 -16.24
CA LEU A 245 0.61 -13.95 -16.32
C LEU A 245 1.52 -14.39 -15.19
N ALA A 246 1.02 -14.44 -13.94
CA ALA A 246 1.78 -14.91 -12.78
C ALA A 246 2.26 -16.36 -12.98
N ASP A 247 1.36 -17.24 -13.41
CA ASP A 247 1.69 -18.65 -13.69
C ASP A 247 2.76 -18.76 -14.78
N SER A 248 2.63 -18.02 -15.88
CA SER A 248 3.61 -18.02 -16.98
C SER A 248 5.01 -17.53 -16.57
N LEU A 249 5.09 -16.73 -15.52
CA LEU A 249 6.32 -16.15 -14.99
C LEU A 249 6.85 -16.87 -13.75
N GLY A 250 6.13 -17.88 -13.24
CA GLY A 250 6.48 -18.58 -12.00
C GLY A 250 6.38 -17.67 -10.76
N LEU A 251 5.46 -16.69 -10.77
CA LEU A 251 5.22 -15.80 -9.65
C LEU A 251 4.16 -16.38 -8.71
N LEU A 252 4.34 -16.16 -7.42
CA LEU A 252 3.33 -16.46 -6.41
C LEU A 252 2.12 -15.53 -6.62
N LYS A 253 0.92 -16.04 -6.33
CA LYS A 253 -0.32 -15.26 -6.45
C LYS A 253 -0.81 -14.86 -5.07
N THR A 254 -1.20 -13.60 -4.94
CA THR A 254 -1.87 -13.08 -3.75
C THR A 254 -3.15 -12.33 -4.14
N GLY A 255 -3.91 -11.94 -3.15
CA GLY A 255 -5.08 -11.11 -3.32
C GLY A 255 -5.41 -10.37 -2.03
N GLY A 256 -6.13 -9.28 -2.18
CA GLY A 256 -6.54 -8.46 -1.05
C GLY A 256 -7.52 -7.36 -1.44
N SER A 257 -8.24 -6.88 -0.44
CA SER A 257 -9.23 -5.83 -0.62
C SER A 257 -8.63 -4.42 -0.70
N ASP A 258 -7.38 -4.23 -0.28
CA ASP A 258 -6.81 -2.89 -0.12
C ASP A 258 -7.72 -1.98 0.74
N PHE A 259 -8.26 -2.58 1.82
CA PHE A 259 -9.20 -1.93 2.72
C PHE A 259 -8.54 -0.80 3.50
N HIS A 260 -9.20 0.39 3.49
CA HIS A 260 -8.76 1.59 4.20
C HIS A 260 -9.80 2.10 5.20
N GLY A 261 -10.88 1.31 5.44
CA GLY A 261 -12.02 1.73 6.26
C GLY A 261 -13.11 2.44 5.45
N ALA A 262 -13.90 3.27 6.09
CA ALA A 262 -15.15 3.83 5.55
C ALA A 262 -15.01 4.74 4.30
N GLY A 263 -13.81 5.07 3.87
CA GLY A 263 -13.57 6.00 2.76
C GLY A 263 -13.73 5.41 1.35
N LYS A 264 -13.72 4.09 1.22
CA LYS A 264 -13.93 3.34 -0.03
C LYS A 264 -15.07 2.34 0.20
N ASN A 265 -15.90 2.09 -0.82
CA ASN A 265 -16.94 1.05 -0.76
C ASN A 265 -16.32 -0.33 -1.02
N ILE A 266 -15.39 -0.74 -0.17
CA ILE A 266 -14.66 -2.00 -0.22
C ILE A 266 -14.87 -2.71 1.10
N ALA A 267 -15.27 -3.99 1.06
CA ALA A 267 -15.40 -4.81 2.26
C ALA A 267 -14.03 -5.39 2.66
N LEU A 268 -13.81 -5.55 3.96
CA LEU A 268 -12.66 -6.29 4.44
C LEU A 268 -12.81 -7.77 4.03
N GLY A 269 -11.73 -8.38 3.52
CA GLY A 269 -11.76 -9.76 2.99
C GLY A 269 -12.20 -9.88 1.52
N GLU A 270 -12.71 -8.81 0.90
CA GLU A 270 -13.04 -8.81 -0.53
C GLU A 270 -11.78 -9.13 -1.35
N GLN A 271 -11.89 -10.04 -2.33
CA GLN A 271 -10.77 -10.51 -3.16
C GLN A 271 -9.60 -11.16 -2.37
N GLY A 272 -9.87 -11.65 -1.14
CA GLY A 272 -8.90 -12.40 -0.36
C GLY A 272 -8.62 -13.78 -0.94
N LEU A 273 -7.56 -14.41 -0.41
CA LEU A 273 -7.23 -15.80 -0.71
C LEU A 273 -8.11 -16.76 0.12
N THR A 274 -8.36 -17.95 -0.41
CA THR A 274 -8.80 -19.09 0.40
C THR A 274 -7.70 -19.53 1.35
N LEU A 275 -8.03 -20.29 2.39
CA LEU A 275 -7.03 -20.82 3.31
C LEU A 275 -6.04 -21.78 2.63
N GLU A 276 -6.48 -22.50 1.61
CA GLU A 276 -5.62 -23.39 0.82
C GLU A 276 -4.60 -22.60 -0.01
N GLU A 277 -5.06 -21.55 -0.70
CA GLU A 277 -4.19 -20.64 -1.45
C GLU A 277 -3.21 -19.94 -0.54
N PHE A 278 -3.67 -19.47 0.64
CA PHE A 278 -2.78 -18.86 1.63
C PHE A 278 -1.74 -19.86 2.14
N ALA A 279 -2.13 -21.09 2.46
CA ALA A 279 -1.17 -22.12 2.89
C ALA A 279 -0.12 -22.40 1.81
N CYS A 280 -0.52 -22.48 0.54
CA CYS A 280 0.39 -22.60 -0.59
C CYS A 280 1.35 -21.39 -0.68
N PHE A 281 0.84 -20.18 -0.61
CA PHE A 281 1.65 -18.96 -0.58
C PHE A 281 2.64 -18.95 0.59
N LYS A 282 2.16 -19.25 1.81
CA LYS A 282 2.96 -19.27 3.03
C LYS A 282 4.07 -20.32 2.98
N SER A 283 3.84 -21.46 2.32
CA SER A 283 4.85 -22.53 2.17
C SER A 283 6.09 -22.09 1.37
N GLN A 284 5.98 -21.03 0.59
CA GLN A 284 7.07 -20.46 -0.22
C GLN A 284 7.85 -19.35 0.49
N TRP A 285 7.48 -19.03 1.74
CA TRP A 285 8.23 -18.03 2.50
C TRP A 285 9.61 -18.57 2.85
N PRO A 286 10.63 -17.72 2.85
CA PRO A 286 11.92 -18.09 3.40
C PRO A 286 11.71 -18.55 4.86
N ASN A 287 12.34 -19.67 5.23
CA ASN A 287 12.32 -20.07 6.64
C ASN A 287 12.82 -18.88 7.48
N PRO A 288 12.08 -18.46 8.51
CA PRO A 288 12.56 -17.39 9.37
C PRO A 288 13.95 -17.80 9.89
N LYS A 289 14.95 -16.95 9.67
CA LYS A 289 16.24 -17.16 10.33
C LYS A 289 15.94 -17.31 11.82
N PRO A 290 16.51 -18.34 12.51
CA PRO A 290 16.31 -18.45 13.96
C PRO A 290 16.71 -17.10 14.55
N GLN A 291 15.79 -16.49 15.29
CA GLN A 291 16.10 -15.25 16.02
C GLN A 291 17.37 -15.54 16.79
N SER A 292 18.43 -14.79 16.50
CA SER A 292 19.67 -14.86 17.28
C SER A 292 19.26 -14.58 18.71
N GLY A 293 19.27 -15.64 19.53
CA GLY A 293 18.74 -15.62 20.87
C GLY A 293 19.32 -14.45 21.63
N SER A 294 18.45 -13.67 22.25
CA SER A 294 18.83 -12.84 23.36
C SER A 294 19.46 -13.74 24.41
N VAL A 295 20.77 -13.77 24.39
CA VAL A 295 21.53 -14.21 25.57
C VAL A 295 21.35 -13.08 26.57
N PHE A 296 20.73 -13.39 27.69
CA PHE A 296 20.46 -12.57 28.87
C PHE A 296 21.62 -11.64 29.27
#